data_68216a8e2f130cfe71917f8066a84e5a
#
_entry.id   68216a8e2f130cfe71917f8066a84e5a
#
_cell.length_a   1.000
_cell.length_b   1.000
_cell.length_c   1.000
_cell.angle_alpha   90.00
_cell.angle_beta   90.00
_cell.angle_gamma   90.00
#
_symmetry.space_group_name_H-M   'P 1'
#
loop_
_entity.id
_entity.type
_entity.pdbx_description
1 polymer ?
#
loop_
_entity_poly.entity_id
_entity_poly.type
_entity_poly.pdbx_seq_one_letter_code
_entity_poly.pdbx_strand_id
1 'polypeptide(L)'
;MAESIVKLEIVLVCLAKFVKAVTQIEKKRLLQRKLEMKILGIGNAIVDVICKVNDNFLINNNLTKSTMKLVDEKEFQKLLENLKIERTISGGSVANSIVGLSQLGNEVGFIGKVSDDHLGRKYAEGLEKEKVKYHYNIKSESIPTGTCLILITPDSERTMCTFLGTAGKISEIDIDEKIVKQSKITFLEGYLWDKGDPQKAFNKAISSSSQSAMSLSDLFCVERHREYFLDLVKRKLNITFANEQEIMALIKTKNFKDVIDFAKKIKKLVVITRGENGAMAIQNDTIVECNAQKNLKIKDLTGAGDLFAAGFLHGHVNKLSLEESLKKGTELSSKIIQQVGARL
;
A
#
# COMPACT_ATOMS: atom_id res chain seq x y z
N MET A 1 -26.27 -38.10 53.20
CA MET A 1 -25.52 -36.83 53.27
C MET A 1 -24.11 -36.96 52.63
N ALA A 2 -23.29 -37.95 52.98
CA ALA A 2 -21.93 -38.12 52.42
C ALA A 2 -21.88 -38.34 50.90
N GLU A 3 -22.78 -39.16 50.34
CA GLU A 3 -22.87 -39.39 48.89
C GLU A 3 -23.24 -38.14 48.05
N SER A 4 -24.04 -37.25 48.61
CA SER A 4 -24.40 -36.00 47.94
C SER A 4 -23.24 -35.00 47.92
N ILE A 5 -22.39 -35.00 48.95
CA ILE A 5 -21.20 -34.15 49.02
C ILE A 5 -20.17 -34.58 48.00
N VAL A 6 -19.90 -35.90 47.87
CA VAL A 6 -18.96 -36.46 46.90
C VAL A 6 -19.41 -36.18 45.46
N LYS A 7 -20.71 -36.31 45.18
CA LYS A 7 -21.24 -35.95 43.85
C LYS A 7 -21.08 -34.45 43.55
N LEU A 8 -21.23 -33.58 44.53
CA LEU A 8 -21.05 -32.12 44.36
C LEU A 8 -19.58 -31.78 44.11
N GLU A 9 -18.63 -32.40 44.82
CA GLU A 9 -17.20 -32.21 44.58
C GLU A 9 -16.77 -32.65 43.21
N ILE A 10 -17.25 -33.79 42.70
CA ILE A 10 -16.96 -34.28 41.37
C ILE A 10 -17.49 -33.29 40.29
N VAL A 11 -18.69 -32.75 40.46
CA VAL A 11 -19.27 -31.77 39.57
C VAL A 11 -18.44 -30.48 39.56
N LEU A 12 -18.01 -30.01 40.73
CA LEU A 12 -17.18 -28.79 40.83
C LEU A 12 -15.82 -28.96 40.19
N VAL A 13 -15.17 -30.14 40.33
CA VAL A 13 -13.89 -30.43 39.67
C VAL A 13 -14.05 -30.54 38.16
N CYS A 14 -15.15 -31.13 37.66
CA CYS A 14 -15.45 -31.19 36.22
C CYS A 14 -15.70 -29.80 35.65
N LEU A 15 -16.47 -28.97 36.35
CA LEU A 15 -16.72 -27.55 35.95
C LEU A 15 -15.43 -26.73 35.92
N ALA A 16 -14.58 -26.86 36.92
CA ALA A 16 -13.29 -26.16 36.96
C ALA A 16 -12.35 -26.59 35.79
N LYS A 17 -12.31 -27.88 35.45
CA LYS A 17 -11.57 -28.40 34.28
C LYS A 17 -12.15 -27.85 32.96
N PHE A 18 -13.47 -27.83 32.84
CA PHE A 18 -14.17 -27.28 31.65
C PHE A 18 -13.89 -25.79 31.47
N VAL A 19 -14.01 -24.99 32.53
CA VAL A 19 -13.70 -23.55 32.48
C VAL A 19 -12.25 -23.32 32.08
N LYS A 20 -11.32 -24.10 32.65
CA LYS A 20 -9.89 -24.00 32.29
C LYS A 20 -9.62 -24.32 30.80
N ALA A 21 -10.29 -25.36 30.28
CA ALA A 21 -10.18 -25.73 28.86
C ALA A 21 -10.76 -24.65 27.93
N VAL A 22 -11.91 -24.09 28.25
CA VAL A 22 -12.54 -22.98 27.48
C VAL A 22 -11.63 -21.75 27.49
N THR A 23 -11.08 -21.38 28.66
CA THR A 23 -10.16 -20.23 28.78
C THR A 23 -8.87 -20.44 27.97
N GLN A 24 -8.33 -21.67 27.91
CA GLN A 24 -7.17 -21.99 27.08
C GLN A 24 -7.50 -21.91 25.56
N ILE A 25 -8.67 -22.40 25.17
CA ILE A 25 -9.14 -22.33 23.77
C ILE A 25 -9.34 -20.87 23.37
N GLU A 26 -9.93 -20.04 24.21
CA GLU A 26 -10.11 -18.61 23.95
C GLU A 26 -8.77 -17.86 23.87
N LYS A 27 -7.84 -18.13 24.79
CA LYS A 27 -6.48 -17.59 24.72
C LYS A 27 -5.78 -17.99 23.42
N LYS A 28 -5.90 -19.25 23.01
CA LYS A 28 -5.31 -19.75 21.75
C LYS A 28 -5.96 -19.11 20.52
N ARG A 29 -7.29 -18.92 20.53
CA ARG A 29 -8.02 -18.20 19.47
C ARG A 29 -7.64 -16.72 19.41
N LEU A 30 -7.50 -16.05 20.56
CA LEU A 30 -7.04 -14.67 20.64
C LEU A 30 -5.60 -14.50 20.14
N LEU A 31 -4.72 -15.46 20.49
CA LEU A 31 -3.34 -15.48 20.01
C LEU A 31 -3.28 -15.74 18.50
N GLN A 32 -4.07 -16.69 17.98
CA GLN A 32 -4.18 -16.92 16.53
C GLN A 32 -4.74 -15.71 15.79
N ARG A 33 -5.78 -15.03 16.33
CA ARG A 33 -6.32 -13.78 15.75
C ARG A 33 -5.30 -12.63 15.77
N LYS A 34 -4.41 -12.59 16.78
CA LYS A 34 -3.31 -11.62 16.86
C LYS A 34 -2.19 -11.89 15.85
N LEU A 35 -2.01 -13.15 15.45
CA LEU A 35 -0.98 -13.60 14.49
C LEU A 35 -1.49 -13.68 13.05
N GLU A 36 -2.79 -13.45 12.83
CA GLU A 36 -3.38 -13.48 11.50
C GLU A 36 -2.98 -12.22 10.72
N MET A 37 -2.30 -12.40 9.60
CA MET A 37 -1.94 -11.30 8.71
C MET A 37 -3.21 -10.58 8.25
N LYS A 38 -3.33 -9.30 8.58
CA LYS A 38 -4.52 -8.52 8.26
C LYS A 38 -4.47 -8.01 6.83
N ILE A 39 -3.31 -7.52 6.39
CA ILE A 39 -3.16 -6.92 5.08
C ILE A 39 -1.85 -7.40 4.45
N LEU A 40 -1.95 -7.84 3.21
CA LEU A 40 -0.83 -8.16 2.34
C LEU A 40 -0.74 -7.10 1.24
N GLY A 41 0.37 -6.38 1.16
CA GLY A 41 0.67 -5.49 0.05
C GLY A 41 1.34 -6.23 -1.10
N ILE A 42 1.01 -5.88 -2.33
CA ILE A 42 1.70 -6.33 -3.53
C ILE A 42 2.00 -5.09 -4.38
N GLY A 43 3.28 -4.77 -4.56
CA GLY A 43 3.70 -3.55 -5.21
C GLY A 43 5.15 -3.58 -5.68
N ASN A 44 5.59 -2.47 -6.27
CA ASN A 44 6.96 -2.28 -6.69
C ASN A 44 7.89 -2.20 -5.47
N ALA A 45 8.88 -3.08 -5.44
CA ALA A 45 9.97 -3.03 -4.47
C ALA A 45 11.06 -2.10 -5.01
N ILE A 46 10.94 -0.80 -4.73
CA ILE A 46 11.82 0.26 -5.23
C ILE A 46 12.68 0.80 -4.09
N VAL A 47 13.97 0.97 -4.34
CA VAL A 47 14.87 1.69 -3.42
C VAL A 47 14.96 3.15 -3.83
N ASP A 48 14.56 4.05 -2.96
CA ASP A 48 14.70 5.48 -3.16
C ASP A 48 16.14 5.90 -2.83
N VAL A 49 16.81 6.52 -3.80
CA VAL A 49 18.17 7.06 -3.70
C VAL A 49 18.07 8.57 -3.74
N ILE A 50 18.29 9.21 -2.60
CA ILE A 50 18.14 10.65 -2.44
C ILE A 50 19.47 11.34 -2.71
N CYS A 51 19.44 12.29 -3.64
CA CYS A 51 20.60 13.10 -4.04
C CYS A 51 20.22 14.59 -4.08
N LYS A 52 21.14 15.44 -3.68
CA LYS A 52 21.02 16.90 -3.86
C LYS A 52 21.64 17.31 -5.18
N VAL A 53 20.94 18.12 -5.95
CA VAL A 53 21.38 18.62 -7.24
C VAL A 53 21.07 20.11 -7.37
N ASN A 54 21.73 20.80 -8.30
CA ASN A 54 21.32 22.13 -8.73
C ASN A 54 20.42 22.07 -9.97
N ASP A 55 19.76 23.18 -10.31
CA ASP A 55 18.86 23.24 -11.47
C ASP A 55 19.58 22.92 -12.80
N ASN A 56 20.88 23.29 -12.92
CA ASN A 56 21.68 22.99 -14.11
C ASN A 56 21.84 21.49 -14.33
N PHE A 57 21.89 20.67 -13.27
CA PHE A 57 21.93 19.23 -13.41
C PHE A 57 20.66 18.71 -14.12
N LEU A 58 19.49 19.23 -13.75
CA LEU A 58 18.22 18.84 -14.39
C LEU A 58 18.20 19.25 -15.87
N ILE A 59 18.60 20.49 -16.17
CA ILE A 59 18.66 21.03 -17.54
C ILE A 59 19.61 20.19 -18.40
N ASN A 60 20.83 19.93 -17.94
CA ASN A 60 21.86 19.20 -18.66
C ASN A 60 21.48 17.74 -18.94
N ASN A 61 20.57 17.16 -18.15
CA ASN A 61 20.06 15.79 -18.33
C ASN A 61 18.65 15.73 -18.93
N ASN A 62 18.11 16.85 -19.44
CA ASN A 62 16.76 16.93 -20.01
C ASN A 62 15.67 16.40 -19.07
N LEU A 63 15.75 16.76 -17.79
CA LEU A 63 14.79 16.39 -16.77
C LEU A 63 13.87 17.58 -16.47
N THR A 64 12.57 17.35 -16.54
CA THR A 64 11.58 18.35 -16.17
C THR A 64 11.45 18.38 -14.65
N LYS A 65 11.69 19.55 -14.06
CA LYS A 65 11.63 19.74 -12.60
C LYS A 65 10.24 19.39 -12.06
N SER A 66 10.23 18.83 -10.86
CA SER A 66 9.00 18.46 -10.13
C SER A 66 8.13 17.40 -10.84
N THR A 67 8.73 16.59 -11.70
CA THR A 67 8.04 15.48 -12.39
C THR A 67 8.69 14.13 -12.11
N MET A 68 7.97 13.05 -12.45
CA MET A 68 8.51 11.70 -12.48
C MET A 68 8.75 11.27 -13.93
N LYS A 69 9.92 10.69 -14.18
CA LYS A 69 10.29 10.10 -15.47
C LYS A 69 10.69 8.65 -15.26
N LEU A 70 10.15 7.75 -16.08
CA LEU A 70 10.67 6.39 -16.20
C LEU A 70 11.95 6.42 -17.06
N VAL A 71 13.01 5.78 -16.58
CA VAL A 71 14.30 5.69 -17.24
C VAL A 71 14.69 4.22 -17.42
N ASP A 72 15.50 3.94 -18.42
CA ASP A 72 16.13 2.63 -18.58
C ASP A 72 17.40 2.51 -17.71
N GLU A 73 17.99 1.32 -17.69
CA GLU A 73 19.18 1.04 -16.88
C GLU A 73 20.38 1.92 -17.28
N LYS A 74 20.59 2.15 -18.56
CA LYS A 74 21.71 2.96 -19.06
C LYS A 74 21.56 4.43 -18.67
N GLU A 75 20.37 4.97 -18.85
CA GLU A 75 20.06 6.35 -18.44
C GLU A 75 20.17 6.51 -16.93
N PHE A 76 19.69 5.54 -16.16
CA PHE A 76 19.81 5.53 -14.70
C PHE A 76 21.27 5.55 -14.24
N GLN A 77 22.12 4.67 -14.78
CA GLN A 77 23.55 4.61 -14.45
C GLN A 77 24.27 5.90 -14.80
N LYS A 78 24.00 6.46 -15.99
CA LYS A 78 24.56 7.74 -16.42
C LYS A 78 24.19 8.89 -15.48
N LEU A 79 22.95 8.93 -14.99
CA LEU A 79 22.53 9.93 -14.00
C LEU A 79 23.27 9.74 -12.68
N LEU A 80 23.43 8.49 -12.25
CA LEU A 80 24.02 8.15 -10.95
C LEU A 80 25.54 8.43 -10.90
N GLU A 81 26.27 8.28 -12.00
CA GLU A 81 27.75 8.44 -12.08
C GLU A 81 28.26 9.75 -11.47
N ASN A 82 27.50 10.83 -11.57
CA ASN A 82 27.89 12.17 -11.13
C ASN A 82 27.13 12.64 -9.88
N LEU A 83 26.48 11.73 -9.16
CA LEU A 83 25.67 12.07 -8.01
C LEU A 83 26.28 11.55 -6.70
N LYS A 84 26.28 12.41 -5.70
CA LYS A 84 26.55 12.01 -4.32
C LYS A 84 25.25 11.52 -3.67
N ILE A 85 25.23 10.25 -3.31
CA ILE A 85 24.10 9.66 -2.58
C ILE A 85 24.11 10.19 -1.14
N GLU A 86 23.06 10.89 -0.75
CA GLU A 86 22.85 11.36 0.62
C GLU A 86 22.24 10.25 1.50
N ARG A 87 21.26 9.53 0.94
CA ARG A 87 20.49 8.53 1.69
C ARG A 87 19.83 7.51 0.74
N THR A 88 19.68 6.26 1.21
CA THR A 88 18.86 5.23 0.57
C THR A 88 17.77 4.77 1.51
N ILE A 89 16.54 4.59 0.98
CA ILE A 89 15.35 4.19 1.76
C ILE A 89 14.60 3.14 0.95
N SER A 90 14.07 2.11 1.62
CA SER A 90 13.12 1.19 0.97
C SER A 90 11.83 1.96 0.67
N GLY A 91 11.51 2.15 -0.61
CA GLY A 91 10.35 2.90 -1.11
C GLY A 91 9.27 1.98 -1.69
N GLY A 92 8.50 2.53 -2.62
CA GLY A 92 7.34 1.89 -3.24
C GLY A 92 6.03 2.31 -2.58
N SER A 93 5.02 2.67 -3.39
CA SER A 93 3.76 3.25 -2.91
C SER A 93 3.03 2.32 -1.94
N VAL A 94 2.71 1.10 -2.37
CA VAL A 94 2.04 0.14 -1.47
C VAL A 94 2.95 -0.28 -0.31
N ALA A 95 4.28 -0.37 -0.51
CA ALA A 95 5.20 -0.66 0.58
C ALA A 95 5.16 0.42 1.68
N ASN A 96 5.05 1.71 1.31
CA ASN A 96 4.87 2.80 2.26
C ASN A 96 3.57 2.66 3.05
N SER A 97 2.47 2.31 2.37
CA SER A 97 1.18 2.03 3.01
C SER A 97 1.29 0.87 4.01
N ILE A 98 1.99 -0.21 3.63
CA ILE A 98 2.19 -1.39 4.49
C ILE A 98 3.04 -1.05 5.72
N VAL A 99 4.09 -0.24 5.55
CA VAL A 99 4.88 0.26 6.70
C VAL A 99 4.01 1.12 7.62
N GLY A 100 3.21 2.05 7.08
CA GLY A 100 2.26 2.83 7.87
C GLY A 100 1.26 1.97 8.65
N LEU A 101 0.76 0.90 8.03
CA LEU A 101 -0.10 -0.09 8.69
C LEU A 101 0.61 -0.85 9.81
N SER A 102 1.88 -1.23 9.62
CA SER A 102 2.70 -1.86 10.65
C SER A 102 2.89 -0.93 11.85
N GLN A 103 3.20 0.33 11.60
CA GLN A 103 3.36 1.36 12.64
C GLN A 103 2.06 1.60 13.43
N LEU A 104 0.89 1.36 12.83
CA LEU A 104 -0.41 1.34 13.50
C LEU A 104 -0.71 0.01 14.24
N GLY A 105 0.26 -0.91 14.32
CA GLY A 105 0.16 -2.17 15.06
C GLY A 105 -0.61 -3.27 14.35
N ASN A 106 -0.74 -3.22 13.03
CA ASN A 106 -1.33 -4.33 12.27
C ASN A 106 -0.27 -5.37 11.91
N GLU A 107 -0.67 -6.65 11.88
CA GLU A 107 0.12 -7.72 11.28
C GLU A 107 0.01 -7.63 9.75
N VAL A 108 1.12 -7.35 9.10
CA VAL A 108 1.17 -7.06 7.66
C VAL A 108 2.28 -7.84 6.96
N GLY A 109 2.09 -8.04 5.66
CA GLY A 109 3.11 -8.61 4.78
C GLY A 109 3.22 -7.82 3.48
N PHE A 110 4.32 -8.06 2.75
CA PHE A 110 4.56 -7.43 1.45
C PHE A 110 5.18 -8.43 0.47
N ILE A 111 4.67 -8.45 -0.74
CA ILE A 111 5.25 -9.13 -1.91
C ILE A 111 5.69 -8.06 -2.90
N GLY A 112 6.96 -8.08 -3.25
CA GLY A 112 7.55 -7.23 -4.27
C GLY A 112 8.89 -7.83 -4.69
N LYS A 113 9.24 -7.72 -5.95
CA LYS A 113 10.39 -8.42 -6.51
C LYS A 113 11.65 -7.56 -6.47
N VAL A 114 12.73 -8.10 -5.91
CA VAL A 114 14.08 -7.53 -5.91
C VAL A 114 15.09 -8.55 -6.41
N SER A 115 16.26 -8.11 -6.83
CA SER A 115 17.40 -8.98 -7.15
C SER A 115 18.24 -9.26 -5.89
N ASP A 116 19.02 -10.34 -5.89
CA ASP A 116 20.04 -10.59 -4.87
C ASP A 116 21.26 -9.72 -5.09
N ASP A 117 21.07 -8.41 -4.98
CA ASP A 117 22.09 -7.37 -5.00
C ASP A 117 22.10 -6.58 -3.67
N HIS A 118 23.03 -5.64 -3.57
CA HIS A 118 23.15 -4.84 -2.35
C HIS A 118 21.87 -4.05 -2.00
N LEU A 119 21.19 -3.50 -3.02
CA LEU A 119 19.96 -2.72 -2.80
C LEU A 119 18.78 -3.62 -2.47
N GLY A 120 18.66 -4.80 -3.10
CA GLY A 120 17.61 -5.76 -2.79
C GLY A 120 17.69 -6.30 -1.35
N ARG A 121 18.90 -6.62 -0.87
CA ARG A 121 19.11 -6.99 0.53
C ARG A 121 18.75 -5.85 1.48
N LYS A 122 19.20 -4.62 1.21
CA LYS A 122 18.81 -3.43 1.98
C LYS A 122 17.30 -3.20 2.00
N TYR A 123 16.64 -3.46 0.87
CA TYR A 123 15.19 -3.34 0.78
C TYR A 123 14.48 -4.26 1.78
N ALA A 124 14.83 -5.55 1.76
CA ALA A 124 14.26 -6.54 2.66
C ALA A 124 14.53 -6.20 4.14
N GLU A 125 15.79 -5.90 4.48
CA GLU A 125 16.17 -5.47 5.84
C GLU A 125 15.39 -4.22 6.30
N GLY A 126 15.14 -3.28 5.38
CA GLY A 126 14.36 -2.08 5.66
C GLY A 126 12.90 -2.39 6.03
N LEU A 127 12.27 -3.33 5.34
CA LEU A 127 10.92 -3.78 5.66
C LEU A 127 10.86 -4.57 6.98
N GLU A 128 11.84 -5.45 7.23
CA GLU A 128 11.93 -6.23 8.47
C GLU A 128 12.08 -5.32 9.70
N LYS A 129 12.89 -4.27 9.62
CA LYS A 129 13.04 -3.25 10.68
C LYS A 129 11.72 -2.58 11.02
N GLU A 130 10.86 -2.38 10.02
CA GLU A 130 9.51 -1.86 10.16
C GLU A 130 8.48 -2.95 10.53
N LYS A 131 8.93 -4.17 10.89
CA LYS A 131 8.09 -5.32 11.26
C LYS A 131 7.11 -5.74 10.16
N VAL A 132 7.44 -5.52 8.91
CA VAL A 132 6.72 -6.01 7.73
C VAL A 132 7.27 -7.37 7.34
N LYS A 133 6.42 -8.39 7.23
CA LYS A 133 6.82 -9.73 6.74
C LYS A 133 7.03 -9.65 5.23
N TYR A 134 8.29 -9.82 4.80
CA TYR A 134 8.62 -9.80 3.39
C TYR A 134 8.48 -11.21 2.79
N HIS A 135 7.58 -11.36 1.81
CA HIS A 135 7.18 -12.65 1.24
C HIS A 135 7.69 -12.81 -0.20
N TYR A 136 8.96 -12.51 -0.43
CA TYR A 136 9.62 -12.80 -1.69
C TYR A 136 10.93 -13.54 -1.44
N ASN A 137 11.15 -14.63 -2.16
CA ASN A 137 12.40 -15.38 -2.05
C ASN A 137 13.46 -14.70 -2.93
N ILE A 138 14.35 -13.93 -2.30
CA ILE A 138 15.39 -13.17 -2.98
C ILE A 138 16.34 -14.14 -3.70
N LYS A 139 16.54 -13.89 -4.98
CA LYS A 139 17.42 -14.66 -5.85
C LYS A 139 18.11 -13.75 -6.85
N SER A 140 19.19 -14.22 -7.44
CA SER A 140 19.88 -13.52 -8.53
C SER A 140 18.94 -13.40 -9.73
N GLU A 141 18.73 -12.18 -10.18
CA GLU A 141 17.92 -11.84 -11.36
C GLU A 141 18.83 -11.24 -12.44
N SER A 142 18.40 -11.31 -13.70
CA SER A 142 19.16 -10.73 -14.82
C SER A 142 19.16 -9.20 -14.85
N ILE A 143 18.25 -8.58 -14.09
CA ILE A 143 18.06 -7.13 -14.00
C ILE A 143 18.23 -6.73 -12.55
N PRO A 144 18.93 -5.63 -12.23
CA PRO A 144 19.13 -5.20 -10.86
C PRO A 144 17.83 -4.74 -10.19
N THR A 145 17.88 -4.61 -8.86
CA THR A 145 16.78 -4.10 -8.05
C THR A 145 16.31 -2.74 -8.52
N GLY A 146 15.00 -2.54 -8.53
CA GLY A 146 14.37 -1.29 -8.93
C GLY A 146 14.77 -0.13 -8.03
N THR A 147 15.01 1.03 -8.62
CA THR A 147 15.56 2.20 -7.94
C THR A 147 14.92 3.48 -8.44
N CYS A 148 14.66 4.41 -7.54
CA CYS A 148 14.21 5.76 -7.88
C CYS A 148 15.24 6.78 -7.42
N LEU A 149 15.82 7.54 -8.35
CA LEU A 149 16.61 8.72 -8.03
C LEU A 149 15.67 9.86 -7.66
N ILE A 150 15.77 10.32 -6.42
CA ILE A 150 15.06 11.51 -5.93
C ILE A 150 16.04 12.66 -5.91
N LEU A 151 15.95 13.52 -6.91
CA LEU A 151 16.81 14.66 -7.13
C LEU A 151 16.19 15.90 -6.48
N ILE A 152 16.84 16.42 -5.41
CA ILE A 152 16.34 17.56 -4.63
C ILE A 152 17.12 18.79 -5.00
N THR A 153 16.42 19.81 -5.53
CA THR A 153 16.98 21.14 -5.84
C THR A 153 16.98 22.07 -4.62
N PRO A 154 17.74 23.21 -4.63
CA PRO A 154 17.87 24.10 -3.46
C PRO A 154 16.56 24.69 -2.95
N ASP A 155 15.54 24.81 -3.80
CA ASP A 155 14.17 25.23 -3.46
C ASP A 155 13.31 24.10 -2.87
N SER A 156 13.94 22.93 -2.58
CA SER A 156 13.32 21.75 -2.02
C SER A 156 12.36 21.02 -2.98
N GLU A 157 12.32 21.37 -4.26
CA GLU A 157 11.59 20.64 -5.28
C GLU A 157 12.25 19.30 -5.60
N ARG A 158 11.42 18.31 -5.96
CA ARG A 158 11.85 16.94 -6.22
C ARG A 158 11.56 16.52 -7.64
N THR A 159 12.59 16.03 -8.30
CA THR A 159 12.47 15.39 -9.61
C THR A 159 12.84 13.91 -9.44
N MET A 160 12.00 13.02 -9.94
CA MET A 160 12.17 11.58 -9.77
C MET A 160 12.51 10.92 -11.10
N CYS A 161 13.55 10.08 -11.10
CA CYS A 161 13.92 9.24 -12.23
C CYS A 161 13.86 7.79 -11.79
N THR A 162 12.86 7.05 -12.25
CA THR A 162 12.57 5.69 -11.78
C THR A 162 12.99 4.66 -12.81
N PHE A 163 13.92 3.81 -12.40
CA PHE A 163 14.26 2.56 -13.07
C PHE A 163 13.53 1.42 -12.36
N LEU A 164 12.53 0.81 -13.01
CA LEU A 164 11.72 -0.23 -12.39
C LEU A 164 12.50 -1.51 -12.07
N GLY A 165 13.56 -1.78 -12.83
CA GLY A 165 14.41 -2.95 -12.62
C GLY A 165 13.61 -4.25 -12.50
N THR A 166 14.04 -5.08 -11.59
CA THR A 166 13.39 -6.36 -11.28
C THR A 166 11.96 -6.20 -10.75
N ALA A 167 11.63 -5.09 -10.07
CA ALA A 167 10.29 -4.87 -9.52
C ALA A 167 9.20 -4.93 -10.60
N GLY A 168 9.45 -4.34 -11.77
CA GLY A 168 8.52 -4.39 -12.91
C GLY A 168 8.42 -5.76 -13.61
N LYS A 169 9.13 -6.78 -13.13
CA LYS A 169 9.15 -8.14 -13.69
C LYS A 169 8.46 -9.17 -12.79
N ILE A 170 7.60 -8.72 -11.90
CA ILE A 170 6.78 -9.64 -11.10
C ILE A 170 5.91 -10.50 -12.01
N SER A 171 5.73 -11.76 -11.64
CA SER A 171 4.98 -12.73 -12.41
C SER A 171 4.10 -13.60 -11.50
N GLU A 172 3.27 -14.44 -12.07
CA GLU A 172 2.37 -15.29 -11.29
C GLU A 172 3.09 -16.30 -10.39
N ILE A 173 4.34 -16.69 -10.74
CA ILE A 173 5.14 -17.60 -9.89
C ILE A 173 5.63 -16.93 -8.62
N ASP A 174 5.74 -15.59 -8.61
CA ASP A 174 6.15 -14.80 -7.45
C ASP A 174 4.99 -14.60 -6.45
N ILE A 175 3.76 -14.98 -6.83
CA ILE A 175 2.56 -14.88 -5.99
C ILE A 175 2.27 -16.23 -5.33
N ASP A 176 2.58 -16.33 -4.04
CA ASP A 176 2.19 -17.48 -3.23
C ASP A 176 0.73 -17.35 -2.77
N GLU A 177 -0.14 -18.17 -3.36
CA GLU A 177 -1.57 -18.16 -3.04
C GLU A 177 -1.87 -18.47 -1.56
N LYS A 178 -1.02 -19.26 -0.89
CA LYS A 178 -1.21 -19.57 0.53
C LYS A 178 -1.04 -18.30 1.36
N ILE A 179 -0.05 -17.50 1.04
CA ILE A 179 0.18 -16.20 1.70
C ILE A 179 -0.97 -15.24 1.42
N VAL A 180 -1.42 -15.15 0.16
CA VAL A 180 -2.58 -14.33 -0.22
C VAL A 180 -3.83 -14.75 0.55
N LYS A 181 -4.15 -16.04 0.60
CA LYS A 181 -5.33 -16.59 1.31
C LYS A 181 -5.29 -16.39 2.83
N GLN A 182 -4.11 -16.23 3.42
CA GLN A 182 -3.94 -15.96 4.85
C GLN A 182 -4.20 -14.49 5.22
N SER A 183 -4.28 -13.59 4.25
CA SER A 183 -4.57 -12.18 4.49
C SER A 183 -6.08 -11.90 4.41
N LYS A 184 -6.55 -10.92 5.20
CA LYS A 184 -7.93 -10.44 5.09
C LYS A 184 -8.12 -9.56 3.87
N ILE A 185 -7.13 -8.71 3.58
CA ILE A 185 -7.12 -7.80 2.45
C ILE A 185 -5.80 -7.95 1.71
N THR A 186 -5.86 -8.12 0.39
CA THR A 186 -4.70 -7.96 -0.50
C THR A 186 -4.76 -6.58 -1.14
N PHE A 187 -3.76 -5.75 -0.88
CA PHE A 187 -3.68 -4.37 -1.37
C PHE A 187 -2.67 -4.27 -2.52
N LEU A 188 -3.16 -3.88 -3.69
CA LEU A 188 -2.44 -3.89 -4.97
C LEU A 188 -2.04 -2.47 -5.38
N GLU A 189 -0.89 -2.36 -6.04
CA GLU A 189 -0.32 -1.10 -6.53
C GLU A 189 -0.57 -0.91 -8.03
N GLY A 190 -1.24 0.17 -8.41
CA GLY A 190 -1.49 0.49 -9.81
C GLY A 190 -0.22 0.68 -10.65
N TYR A 191 0.84 1.26 -10.06
CA TYR A 191 2.15 1.39 -10.72
C TYR A 191 2.79 0.05 -11.10
N LEU A 192 2.49 -1.03 -10.36
CA LEU A 192 3.03 -2.35 -10.66
C LEU A 192 2.34 -3.00 -11.84
N TRP A 193 1.08 -2.64 -12.12
CA TRP A 193 0.33 -3.27 -13.18
C TRP A 193 0.90 -2.91 -14.57
N ASP A 194 1.20 -3.91 -15.38
CA ASP A 194 1.49 -3.78 -16.80
C ASP A 194 1.03 -5.04 -17.53
N LYS A 195 0.95 -4.97 -18.87
CA LYS A 195 0.56 -6.12 -19.71
C LYS A 195 1.60 -7.25 -19.59
N GLY A 196 1.14 -8.49 -19.74
CA GLY A 196 1.99 -9.67 -19.65
C GLY A 196 2.05 -10.26 -18.24
N ASP A 197 3.25 -10.45 -17.71
CA ASP A 197 3.45 -11.16 -16.44
C ASP A 197 2.91 -10.42 -15.22
N PRO A 198 3.07 -9.08 -15.08
CA PRO A 198 2.42 -8.34 -13.99
C PRO A 198 0.90 -8.50 -14.00
N GLN A 199 0.26 -8.48 -15.18
CA GLN A 199 -1.19 -8.71 -15.32
C GLN A 199 -1.60 -10.08 -14.80
N LYS A 200 -0.82 -11.14 -15.12
CA LYS A 200 -1.09 -12.50 -14.63
C LYS A 200 -0.92 -12.58 -13.12
N ALA A 201 0.13 -11.95 -12.57
CA ALA A 201 0.36 -11.84 -11.13
C ALA A 201 -0.83 -11.18 -10.41
N PHE A 202 -1.36 -10.07 -10.95
CA PHE A 202 -2.55 -9.40 -10.42
C PHE A 202 -3.79 -10.30 -10.44
N ASN A 203 -4.04 -10.96 -11.58
CA ASN A 203 -5.18 -11.86 -11.70
C ASN A 203 -5.11 -12.99 -10.67
N LYS A 204 -3.94 -13.59 -10.49
CA LYS A 204 -3.70 -14.64 -9.49
C LYS A 204 -3.91 -14.12 -8.06
N ALA A 205 -3.35 -12.96 -7.74
CA ALA A 205 -3.53 -12.33 -6.43
C ALA A 205 -5.00 -12.04 -6.14
N ILE A 206 -5.72 -11.41 -7.07
CA ILE A 206 -7.14 -11.07 -6.91
C ILE A 206 -8.00 -12.33 -6.75
N SER A 207 -7.78 -13.35 -7.59
CA SER A 207 -8.56 -14.59 -7.54
C SER A 207 -8.34 -15.41 -6.26
N SER A 208 -7.17 -15.25 -5.62
CA SER A 208 -6.82 -15.92 -4.36
C SER A 208 -7.18 -15.10 -3.12
N SER A 209 -7.51 -13.81 -3.27
CA SER A 209 -7.79 -12.90 -2.16
C SER A 209 -9.16 -13.13 -1.54
N SER A 210 -9.24 -13.04 -0.21
CA SER A 210 -10.53 -12.93 0.50
C SER A 210 -11.21 -11.60 0.19
N GLN A 211 -10.43 -10.51 0.17
CA GLN A 211 -10.86 -9.18 -0.21
C GLN A 211 -9.71 -8.48 -0.93
N SER A 212 -9.96 -7.91 -2.11
CA SER A 212 -8.96 -7.20 -2.90
C SER A 212 -9.19 -5.69 -2.85
N ALA A 213 -8.12 -4.95 -2.59
CA ALA A 213 -8.05 -3.49 -2.66
C ALA A 213 -6.97 -3.08 -3.66
N MET A 214 -7.14 -1.93 -4.30
CA MET A 214 -6.13 -1.39 -5.21
C MET A 214 -6.09 0.13 -5.14
N SER A 215 -4.88 0.71 -5.15
CA SER A 215 -4.66 2.12 -5.47
C SER A 215 -4.52 2.29 -6.98
N LEU A 216 -5.19 3.27 -7.57
CA LEU A 216 -4.99 3.62 -8.99
C LEU A 216 -3.63 4.29 -9.24
N SER A 217 -2.97 4.73 -8.19
CA SER A 217 -1.59 5.25 -8.09
C SER A 217 -1.37 6.64 -8.65
N ASP A 218 -1.59 6.87 -9.93
CA ASP A 218 -1.60 8.22 -10.53
C ASP A 218 -2.34 8.28 -11.86
N LEU A 219 -2.50 9.51 -12.37
CA LEU A 219 -3.19 9.79 -13.62
C LEU A 219 -2.55 9.08 -14.82
N PHE A 220 -1.20 9.02 -14.88
CA PHE A 220 -0.47 8.34 -15.95
C PHE A 220 -0.80 6.83 -16.02
N CYS A 221 -0.88 6.17 -14.87
CA CYS A 221 -1.27 4.75 -14.80
C CYS A 221 -2.70 4.54 -15.28
N VAL A 222 -3.61 5.42 -14.84
CA VAL A 222 -5.02 5.36 -15.25
C VAL A 222 -5.17 5.56 -16.76
N GLU A 223 -4.54 6.55 -17.35
CA GLU A 223 -4.62 6.83 -18.79
C GLU A 223 -4.06 5.68 -19.62
N ARG A 224 -2.89 5.15 -19.21
CA ARG A 224 -2.21 4.04 -19.89
C ARG A 224 -2.99 2.73 -19.86
N HIS A 225 -3.66 2.43 -18.73
CA HIS A 225 -4.29 1.13 -18.48
C HIS A 225 -5.80 1.23 -18.23
N ARG A 226 -6.43 2.31 -18.67
CA ARG A 226 -7.80 2.72 -18.33
C ARG A 226 -8.84 1.61 -18.46
N GLU A 227 -8.87 0.93 -19.59
CA GLU A 227 -9.90 -0.10 -19.85
C GLU A 227 -9.79 -1.27 -18.88
N TYR A 228 -8.56 -1.70 -18.61
CA TYR A 228 -8.32 -2.77 -17.67
C TYR A 228 -8.62 -2.34 -16.23
N PHE A 229 -8.17 -1.15 -15.81
CA PHE A 229 -8.47 -0.62 -14.48
C PHE A 229 -9.97 -0.44 -14.28
N LEU A 230 -10.69 0.02 -15.30
CA LEU A 230 -12.14 0.14 -15.25
C LEU A 230 -12.83 -1.23 -15.08
N ASP A 231 -12.33 -2.27 -15.72
CA ASP A 231 -12.81 -3.65 -15.53
C ASP A 231 -12.53 -4.17 -14.11
N LEU A 232 -11.31 -3.94 -13.60
CA LEU A 232 -10.95 -4.29 -12.22
C LEU A 232 -11.88 -3.62 -11.21
N VAL A 233 -12.06 -2.30 -11.31
CA VAL A 233 -12.89 -1.51 -10.40
C VAL A 233 -14.35 -1.94 -10.46
N LYS A 234 -14.89 -2.18 -11.65
CA LYS A 234 -16.30 -2.59 -11.81
C LYS A 234 -16.58 -4.00 -11.32
N ARG A 235 -15.66 -4.94 -11.55
CA ARG A 235 -15.99 -6.38 -11.44
C ARG A 235 -15.16 -7.12 -10.40
N LYS A 236 -13.88 -6.81 -10.23
CA LYS A 236 -12.95 -7.68 -9.52
C LYS A 236 -12.54 -7.15 -8.14
N LEU A 237 -12.39 -5.83 -7.99
CA LEU A 237 -11.98 -5.24 -6.72
C LEU A 237 -13.14 -5.08 -5.74
N ASN A 238 -12.84 -5.20 -4.46
CA ASN A 238 -13.75 -4.88 -3.36
C ASN A 238 -13.61 -3.43 -2.91
N ILE A 239 -12.37 -2.90 -2.94
CA ILE A 239 -12.02 -1.56 -2.49
C ILE A 239 -11.12 -0.90 -3.55
N THR A 240 -11.44 0.34 -3.93
CA THR A 240 -10.62 1.14 -4.83
C THR A 240 -10.22 2.44 -4.14
N PHE A 241 -8.92 2.75 -4.15
CA PHE A 241 -8.39 4.04 -3.75
C PHE A 241 -7.99 4.84 -4.98
N ALA A 242 -8.42 6.09 -5.03
CA ALA A 242 -8.09 7.02 -6.09
C ALA A 242 -8.07 8.47 -5.55
N ASN A 243 -7.37 9.36 -6.24
CA ASN A 243 -7.66 10.78 -6.09
C ASN A 243 -8.79 11.20 -7.05
N GLU A 244 -9.28 12.44 -6.91
CA GLU A 244 -10.37 12.97 -7.71
C GLU A 244 -10.03 12.95 -9.22
N GLN A 245 -8.79 13.30 -9.59
CA GLN A 245 -8.36 13.33 -11.00
C GLN A 245 -8.27 11.92 -11.59
N GLU A 246 -7.73 10.97 -10.86
CA GLU A 246 -7.61 9.57 -11.27
C GLU A 246 -8.98 8.94 -11.55
N ILE A 247 -9.93 9.09 -10.63
CA ILE A 247 -11.25 8.47 -10.80
C ILE A 247 -12.05 9.15 -11.92
N MET A 248 -11.92 10.46 -12.08
CA MET A 248 -12.54 11.20 -13.19
C MET A 248 -11.97 10.78 -14.54
N ALA A 249 -10.65 10.61 -14.64
CA ALA A 249 -9.98 10.11 -15.84
C ALA A 249 -10.40 8.67 -16.17
N LEU A 250 -10.50 7.80 -15.13
CA LEU A 250 -10.92 6.42 -15.30
C LEU A 250 -12.27 6.30 -15.99
N ILE A 251 -13.25 7.12 -15.60
CA ILE A 251 -14.61 7.09 -16.17
C ILE A 251 -14.83 8.11 -17.31
N LYS A 252 -13.79 8.88 -17.67
CA LYS A 252 -13.84 9.92 -18.72
C LYS A 252 -14.89 11.00 -18.46
N THR A 253 -14.91 11.58 -17.28
CA THR A 253 -15.81 12.69 -16.93
C THR A 253 -15.03 13.92 -16.46
N LYS A 254 -15.67 15.07 -16.55
CA LYS A 254 -15.25 16.34 -15.93
C LYS A 254 -16.18 16.77 -14.79
N ASN A 255 -17.18 15.97 -14.47
CA ASN A 255 -18.17 16.27 -13.46
C ASN A 255 -18.09 15.27 -12.32
N PHE A 256 -17.75 15.73 -11.12
CA PHE A 256 -17.60 14.86 -9.94
C PHE A 256 -18.90 14.14 -9.54
N LYS A 257 -20.06 14.69 -9.88
CA LYS A 257 -21.35 14.00 -9.66
C LYS A 257 -21.39 12.64 -10.39
N ASP A 258 -20.86 12.56 -11.60
CA ASP A 258 -20.81 11.30 -12.35
C ASP A 258 -19.96 10.25 -11.64
N VAL A 259 -18.92 10.67 -10.89
CA VAL A 259 -18.09 9.78 -10.06
C VAL A 259 -18.93 9.17 -8.93
N ILE A 260 -19.76 9.99 -8.28
CA ILE A 260 -20.66 9.53 -7.21
C ILE A 260 -21.65 8.51 -7.77
N ASP A 261 -22.29 8.83 -8.90
CA ASP A 261 -23.29 7.97 -9.54
C ASP A 261 -22.65 6.64 -10.02
N PHE A 262 -21.42 6.71 -10.56
CA PHE A 262 -20.64 5.53 -10.94
C PHE A 262 -20.32 4.67 -9.71
N ALA A 263 -19.81 5.25 -8.62
CA ALA A 263 -19.43 4.52 -7.41
C ALA A 263 -20.64 3.82 -6.76
N LYS A 264 -21.80 4.48 -6.69
CA LYS A 264 -23.05 3.86 -6.24
C LYS A 264 -23.47 2.68 -7.12
N LYS A 265 -23.39 2.85 -8.43
CA LYS A 265 -23.81 1.83 -9.42
C LYS A 265 -22.98 0.55 -9.33
N ILE A 266 -21.68 0.64 -9.10
CA ILE A 266 -20.81 -0.56 -9.05
C ILE A 266 -20.95 -1.35 -7.74
N LYS A 267 -21.57 -0.76 -6.70
CA LYS A 267 -21.81 -1.40 -5.39
C LYS A 267 -20.55 -1.94 -4.71
N LYS A 268 -19.41 -1.27 -4.93
CA LYS A 268 -18.11 -1.56 -4.32
C LYS A 268 -17.70 -0.38 -3.44
N LEU A 269 -16.72 -0.56 -2.57
CA LEU A 269 -16.18 0.54 -1.78
C LEU A 269 -15.20 1.35 -2.64
N VAL A 270 -15.51 2.61 -2.89
CA VAL A 270 -14.64 3.58 -3.57
C VAL A 270 -14.25 4.64 -2.56
N VAL A 271 -12.96 4.83 -2.39
CA VAL A 271 -12.37 5.80 -1.44
C VAL A 271 -11.60 6.83 -2.24
N ILE A 272 -12.00 8.10 -2.15
CA ILE A 272 -11.51 9.17 -3.00
C ILE A 272 -10.87 10.26 -2.15
N THR A 273 -9.61 10.57 -2.41
CA THR A 273 -8.94 11.74 -1.83
C THR A 273 -9.14 12.95 -2.73
N ARG A 274 -9.36 14.14 -2.13
CA ARG A 274 -9.74 15.36 -2.83
C ARG A 274 -8.88 16.56 -2.41
N GLY A 275 -7.62 16.30 -2.04
CA GLY A 275 -6.68 17.33 -1.59
C GLY A 275 -7.22 18.13 -0.40
N GLU A 276 -7.29 19.45 -0.54
CA GLU A 276 -7.81 20.36 0.47
C GLU A 276 -9.31 20.18 0.76
N ASN A 277 -10.05 19.55 -0.16
CA ASN A 277 -11.46 19.20 0.01
C ASN A 277 -11.66 17.91 0.84
N GLY A 278 -10.58 17.32 1.35
CA GLY A 278 -10.64 16.14 2.22
C GLY A 278 -10.76 14.83 1.48
N ALA A 279 -11.66 13.95 1.92
CA ALA A 279 -11.82 12.62 1.36
C ALA A 279 -13.26 12.13 1.46
N MET A 280 -13.62 11.19 0.60
CA MET A 280 -14.96 10.60 0.51
C MET A 280 -14.85 9.07 0.39
N ALA A 281 -15.76 8.35 1.05
CA ALA A 281 -15.98 6.93 0.86
C ALA A 281 -17.40 6.69 0.39
N ILE A 282 -17.56 5.92 -0.68
CA ILE A 282 -18.86 5.59 -1.27
C ILE A 282 -18.99 4.07 -1.30
N GLN A 283 -20.04 3.54 -0.69
CA GLN A 283 -20.36 2.12 -0.72
C GLN A 283 -21.88 1.94 -0.84
N ASN A 284 -22.32 1.32 -1.93
CA ASN A 284 -23.74 1.28 -2.27
C ASN A 284 -24.31 2.71 -2.35
N ASP A 285 -25.39 3.00 -1.62
CA ASP A 285 -26.00 4.34 -1.55
C ASP A 285 -25.43 5.20 -0.43
N THR A 286 -24.55 4.64 0.41
CA THR A 286 -23.93 5.36 1.52
C THR A 286 -22.76 6.19 1.02
N ILE A 287 -22.79 7.49 1.33
CA ILE A 287 -21.70 8.44 1.10
C ILE A 287 -21.25 8.98 2.45
N VAL A 288 -19.96 8.92 2.72
CA VAL A 288 -19.35 9.51 3.92
C VAL A 288 -18.23 10.42 3.49
N GLU A 289 -18.17 11.61 4.05
CA GLU A 289 -17.13 12.61 3.77
C GLU A 289 -16.34 12.94 5.04
N CYS A 290 -15.08 13.30 4.85
CA CYS A 290 -14.21 13.79 5.90
C CYS A 290 -13.43 14.99 5.38
N ASN A 291 -13.49 16.11 6.09
CA ASN A 291 -12.75 17.32 5.74
C ASN A 291 -11.23 17.12 5.90
N ALA A 292 -10.45 17.81 5.08
CA ALA A 292 -9.00 17.91 5.28
C ALA A 292 -8.68 18.68 6.57
N GLN A 293 -7.54 18.36 7.18
CA GLN A 293 -7.02 19.15 8.29
C GLN A 293 -6.52 20.51 7.76
N LYS A 294 -6.81 21.57 8.51
CA LYS A 294 -6.43 22.95 8.15
C LYS A 294 -5.12 23.37 8.83
N ASN A 295 -4.53 24.45 8.32
CA ASN A 295 -3.34 25.10 8.91
C ASN A 295 -2.10 24.19 8.99
N LEU A 296 -1.92 23.31 8.01
CA LEU A 296 -0.76 22.42 7.93
C LEU A 296 0.46 23.15 7.35
N LYS A 297 1.64 22.87 7.89
CA LYS A 297 2.91 23.30 7.29
C LYS A 297 3.39 22.25 6.31
N ILE A 298 2.91 22.33 5.07
CA ILE A 298 3.26 21.39 4.03
C ILE A 298 4.73 21.53 3.69
N LYS A 299 5.46 20.41 3.73
CA LYS A 299 6.88 20.31 3.34
C LYS A 299 7.05 19.41 2.12
N ASP A 300 6.26 18.34 2.02
CA ASP A 300 6.41 17.31 1.00
C ASP A 300 5.11 16.53 0.86
N LEU A 301 4.59 16.41 -0.34
CA LEU A 301 3.34 15.67 -0.61
C LEU A 301 3.58 14.17 -0.86
N THR A 302 4.85 13.74 -0.92
CA THR A 302 5.20 12.33 -1.16
C THR A 302 4.62 11.44 -0.06
N GLY A 303 3.94 10.37 -0.48
CA GLY A 303 3.34 9.42 0.44
C GLY A 303 2.00 9.84 1.06
N ALA A 304 1.46 11.02 0.70
CA ALA A 304 0.16 11.47 1.20
C ALA A 304 -0.96 10.44 0.93
N GLY A 305 -1.05 9.96 -0.30
CA GLY A 305 -1.99 8.91 -0.71
C GLY A 305 -1.69 7.56 -0.05
N ASP A 306 -0.40 7.21 0.08
CA ASP A 306 0.04 5.95 0.68
C ASP A 306 -0.38 5.87 2.16
N LEU A 307 -0.12 6.93 2.92
CA LEU A 307 -0.44 7.00 4.34
C LEU A 307 -1.94 7.21 4.57
N PHE A 308 -2.64 7.89 3.65
CA PHE A 308 -4.10 7.92 3.67
C PHE A 308 -4.68 6.51 3.54
N ALA A 309 -4.23 5.73 2.54
CA ALA A 309 -4.67 4.35 2.35
C ALA A 309 -4.34 3.48 3.57
N ALA A 310 -3.15 3.64 4.18
CA ALA A 310 -2.78 2.95 5.41
C ALA A 310 -3.75 3.24 6.57
N GLY A 311 -4.06 4.50 6.83
CA GLY A 311 -4.99 4.90 7.89
C GLY A 311 -6.41 4.39 7.64
N PHE A 312 -6.89 4.51 6.41
CA PHE A 312 -8.22 4.01 6.04
C PHE A 312 -8.30 2.48 6.18
N LEU A 313 -7.35 1.74 5.63
CA LEU A 313 -7.31 0.28 5.72
C LEU A 313 -7.16 -0.21 7.16
N HIS A 314 -6.40 0.51 8.01
CA HIS A 314 -6.34 0.22 9.44
C HIS A 314 -7.74 0.28 10.08
N GLY A 315 -8.49 1.34 9.84
CA GLY A 315 -9.86 1.47 10.34
C GLY A 315 -10.74 0.35 9.82
N HIS A 316 -10.76 0.15 8.51
CA HIS A 316 -11.60 -0.83 7.84
C HIS A 316 -11.36 -2.27 8.31
N VAL A 317 -10.09 -2.72 8.38
CA VAL A 317 -9.77 -4.10 8.80
C VAL A 317 -10.02 -4.34 10.29
N ASN A 318 -10.03 -3.28 11.11
CA ASN A 318 -10.38 -3.31 12.53
C ASN A 318 -11.87 -3.02 12.80
N LYS A 319 -12.70 -2.96 11.72
CA LYS A 319 -14.15 -2.80 11.79
C LYS A 319 -14.62 -1.45 12.37
N LEU A 320 -13.83 -0.41 12.21
CA LEU A 320 -14.28 0.96 12.44
C LEU A 320 -15.29 1.36 11.37
N SER A 321 -16.11 2.37 11.65
CA SER A 321 -17.02 2.96 10.67
C SER A 321 -16.25 3.57 9.48
N LEU A 322 -16.93 3.81 8.35
CA LEU A 322 -16.31 4.48 7.20
C LEU A 322 -15.82 5.88 7.58
N GLU A 323 -16.57 6.59 8.43
CA GLU A 323 -16.19 7.92 8.92
C GLU A 323 -14.90 7.88 9.73
N GLU A 324 -14.80 6.97 10.70
CA GLU A 324 -13.60 6.78 11.52
C GLU A 324 -12.41 6.35 10.66
N SER A 325 -12.63 5.48 9.66
CA SER A 325 -11.60 5.05 8.71
C SER A 325 -11.09 6.21 7.86
N LEU A 326 -11.99 7.08 7.35
CA LEU A 326 -11.62 8.31 6.62
C LEU A 326 -10.81 9.26 7.51
N LYS A 327 -11.25 9.47 8.76
CA LYS A 327 -10.53 10.31 9.75
C LYS A 327 -9.11 9.79 9.99
N LYS A 328 -8.93 8.47 10.14
CA LYS A 328 -7.60 7.85 10.28
C LYS A 328 -6.73 8.05 9.05
N GLY A 329 -7.28 7.89 7.85
CA GLY A 329 -6.60 8.18 6.59
C GLY A 329 -6.14 9.63 6.50
N THR A 330 -7.05 10.58 6.76
CA THR A 330 -6.77 12.02 6.75
C THR A 330 -5.73 12.41 7.82
N GLU A 331 -5.77 11.80 9.01
CA GLU A 331 -4.80 12.03 10.07
C GLU A 331 -3.38 11.65 9.63
N LEU A 332 -3.19 10.46 9.07
CA LEU A 332 -1.87 10.00 8.64
C LEU A 332 -1.36 10.79 7.43
N SER A 333 -2.23 11.05 6.44
CA SER A 333 -1.89 11.90 5.31
C SER A 333 -1.44 13.29 5.76
N SER A 334 -2.15 13.90 6.70
CA SER A 334 -1.80 15.22 7.25
C SER A 334 -0.49 15.21 8.03
N LYS A 335 -0.15 14.12 8.69
CA LYS A 335 1.14 13.98 9.40
C LYS A 335 2.30 13.88 8.42
N ILE A 336 2.18 13.03 7.40
CA ILE A 336 3.29 12.78 6.48
C ILE A 336 3.65 14.00 5.65
N ILE A 337 2.69 14.78 5.19
CA ILE A 337 2.97 15.96 4.35
C ILE A 337 3.66 17.10 5.08
N GLN A 338 3.78 17.05 6.41
CA GLN A 338 4.50 18.03 7.22
C GLN A 338 5.97 17.66 7.44
N GLN A 339 6.42 16.56 6.91
CA GLN A 339 7.81 16.12 6.94
C GLN A 339 8.31 15.71 5.55
N VAL A 340 9.59 15.43 5.44
CA VAL A 340 10.23 15.03 4.17
C VAL A 340 10.27 13.51 4.08
N GLY A 341 9.74 12.94 2.99
CA GLY A 341 9.71 11.49 2.73
C GLY A 341 8.32 10.89 2.87
N ALA A 342 8.19 9.62 2.48
CA ALA A 342 6.91 8.90 2.40
C ALA A 342 6.61 8.02 3.62
N ARG A 343 7.42 8.04 4.68
CA ARG A 343 7.26 7.22 5.90
C ARG A 343 7.34 8.07 7.15
N LEU A 344 6.50 7.77 8.13
CA LEU A 344 6.45 8.45 9.44
C LEU A 344 7.63 8.06 10.34
#